data_ade03814901c3e7b4711036ea62db64e
#
_entry.id   ade03814901c3e7b4711036ea62db64e
#
_cell.length_a   1.000
_cell.length_b   1.000
_cell.length_c   1.000
_cell.angle_alpha   90.00
_cell.angle_beta   90.00
_cell.angle_gamma   90.00
#
_symmetry.space_group_name_H-M   'P 1'
#
loop_
_entity.id
_entity.type
_entity.pdbx_description
1 polymer ?
#
loop_
_entity_poly.entity_id
_entity_poly.type
_entity_poly.pdbx_seq_one_letter_code
_entity_poly.pdbx_strand_id
1 'polypeptide(L)'
;MADLASIARIPGVASAVLGDEAGGFHDAIRESDGESVASVTGFVAASLARAGEELGLGALRRVVAGGEKRGFVIVIRSGAVVTARVEPIAALAAVERALETTAGMGG
;
A
#
# COMPACT_ATOMS: atom_id res chain seq x y z
N MET A 1 5.66 11.29 -8.93
CA MET A 1 4.68 10.62 -8.09
C MET A 1 4.10 9.41 -8.80
N ALA A 2 3.81 8.36 -8.07
CA ALA A 2 3.27 7.16 -8.68
C ALA A 2 1.88 7.38 -9.26
N ASP A 3 1.70 6.90 -10.47
CA ASP A 3 0.39 6.82 -11.09
C ASP A 3 -0.26 5.52 -10.64
N LEU A 4 -1.46 5.59 -10.09
CA LEU A 4 -2.18 4.41 -9.60
C LEU A 4 -2.36 3.36 -10.69
N ALA A 5 -2.57 3.79 -11.93
CA ALA A 5 -2.69 2.89 -13.07
C ALA A 5 -1.40 2.08 -13.30
N SER A 6 -0.23 2.70 -13.11
CA SER A 6 1.04 2.00 -13.24
C SER A 6 1.21 0.93 -12.17
N ILE A 7 0.78 1.23 -10.95
CA ILE A 7 0.81 0.27 -9.86
C ILE A 7 -0.13 -0.91 -10.14
N ALA A 8 -1.33 -0.60 -10.62
CA ALA A 8 -2.32 -1.63 -10.93
C ALA A 8 -1.90 -2.57 -12.06
N ARG A 9 -0.94 -2.14 -12.89
CA ARG A 9 -0.41 -2.98 -13.99
C ARG A 9 0.71 -3.91 -13.56
N ILE A 10 1.24 -3.77 -12.36
CA ILE A 10 2.29 -4.66 -11.87
C ILE A 10 1.74 -6.08 -11.80
N PRO A 11 2.42 -7.09 -12.39
CA PRO A 11 1.96 -8.46 -12.30
C PRO A 11 1.82 -8.91 -10.84
N GLY A 12 0.66 -9.46 -10.51
CA GLY A 12 0.35 -9.88 -9.14
C GLY A 12 -0.48 -8.88 -8.37
N VAL A 13 -0.65 -7.66 -8.86
CA VAL A 13 -1.52 -6.67 -8.21
C VAL A 13 -2.95 -6.90 -8.68
N ALA A 14 -3.83 -7.29 -7.75
CA ALA A 14 -5.24 -7.53 -8.03
C ALA A 14 -6.05 -6.25 -8.00
N SER A 15 -5.70 -5.33 -7.11
CA SER A 15 -6.36 -4.03 -7.01
C SER A 15 -5.43 -3.01 -6.38
N ALA A 16 -5.74 -1.74 -6.56
CA ALA A 16 -4.96 -0.66 -5.95
C ALA A 16 -5.91 0.44 -5.47
N VAL A 17 -5.60 1.01 -4.31
CA VAL A 17 -6.40 2.08 -3.70
C VAL A 17 -5.46 3.20 -3.27
N LEU A 18 -5.84 4.42 -3.59
CA LEU A 18 -5.13 5.62 -3.15
C LEU A 18 -5.99 6.30 -2.09
N GLY A 19 -5.40 6.52 -0.94
CA GLY A 19 -6.02 7.24 0.17
C GLY A 19 -5.01 8.16 0.83
N ASP A 20 -5.37 8.65 2.01
CA ASP A 20 -4.48 9.49 2.80
C ASP A 20 -4.36 8.99 4.23
N GLU A 21 -3.48 9.61 5.01
CA GLU A 21 -3.20 9.17 6.38
C GLU A 21 -4.37 9.39 7.35
N ALA A 22 -5.33 10.20 6.97
CA ALA A 22 -6.55 10.39 7.75
C ALA A 22 -7.62 9.34 7.41
N GLY A 23 -7.33 8.44 6.46
CA GLY A 23 -8.27 7.41 6.02
C GLY A 23 -9.21 7.87 4.91
N GLY A 24 -8.94 9.04 4.31
CA GLY A 24 -9.75 9.54 3.21
C GLY A 24 -9.48 8.78 1.92
N PHE A 25 -10.53 8.58 1.13
CA PHE A 25 -10.44 7.90 -0.15
C PHE A 25 -10.23 8.89 -1.30
N HIS A 26 -9.33 8.58 -2.21
CA HIS A 26 -9.05 9.42 -3.38
C HIS A 26 -9.30 8.71 -4.71
N ASP A 27 -8.88 7.46 -4.87
CA ASP A 27 -9.03 6.74 -6.13
C ASP A 27 -8.87 5.24 -5.90
N ALA A 28 -9.40 4.44 -6.83
CA ALA A 28 -9.26 2.98 -6.78
C ALA A 28 -9.29 2.39 -8.18
N ILE A 29 -8.58 1.29 -8.36
CA ILE A 29 -8.58 0.49 -9.59
C ILE A 29 -8.86 -0.95 -9.20
N ARG A 30 -9.91 -1.54 -9.78
CA ARG A 30 -10.36 -2.91 -9.52
C ARG A 30 -10.71 -3.18 -8.07
N GLU A 31 -11.14 -2.15 -7.35
CA GLU A 31 -11.62 -2.29 -5.97
C GLU A 31 -12.98 -1.59 -5.85
N SER A 32 -14.03 -2.36 -5.58
CA SER A 32 -15.39 -1.82 -5.45
C SER A 32 -15.63 -1.11 -4.11
N ASP A 33 -14.84 -1.42 -3.10
CA ASP A 33 -15.00 -0.86 -1.75
C ASP A 33 -13.76 -0.07 -1.34
N GLY A 34 -13.32 0.83 -2.22
CA GLY A 34 -12.12 1.62 -2.01
C GLY A 34 -12.17 2.49 -0.76
N GLU A 35 -13.36 3.00 -0.41
CA GLU A 35 -13.50 3.83 0.80
C GLU A 35 -13.18 3.04 2.07
N SER A 36 -13.68 1.81 2.19
CA SER A 36 -13.36 0.96 3.34
C SER A 36 -11.90 0.59 3.38
N VAL A 37 -11.32 0.26 2.22
CA VAL A 37 -9.90 -0.07 2.15
C VAL A 37 -9.06 1.13 2.57
N ALA A 38 -9.36 2.32 2.07
CA ALA A 38 -8.62 3.53 2.43
C ALA A 38 -8.73 3.83 3.93
N SER A 39 -9.91 3.66 4.50
CA SER A 39 -10.13 3.89 5.93
C SER A 39 -9.29 2.92 6.78
N VAL A 40 -9.35 1.64 6.46
CA VAL A 40 -8.63 0.61 7.23
C VAL A 40 -7.10 0.78 7.07
N THR A 41 -6.62 0.97 5.86
CA THR A 41 -5.18 1.09 5.63
C THR A 41 -4.61 2.41 6.17
N GLY A 42 -5.40 3.48 6.16
CA GLY A 42 -5.02 4.73 6.83
C GLY A 42 -4.85 4.53 8.33
N PHE A 43 -5.78 3.80 8.96
CA PHE A 43 -5.69 3.48 10.39
C PHE A 43 -4.46 2.59 10.68
N VAL A 44 -4.23 1.58 9.86
CA VAL A 44 -3.08 0.69 10.01
C VAL A 44 -1.77 1.48 9.88
N ALA A 45 -1.69 2.35 8.87
CA ALA A 45 -0.51 3.18 8.64
C ALA A 45 -0.22 4.07 9.85
N ALA A 46 -1.24 4.74 10.38
CA ALA A 46 -1.08 5.62 11.53
C ALA A 46 -0.65 4.84 12.79
N SER A 47 -1.25 3.66 13.02
CA SER A 47 -0.93 2.82 14.17
C SER A 47 0.50 2.30 14.12
N LEU A 48 0.93 1.83 12.94
CA LEU A 48 2.28 1.30 12.77
C LEU A 48 3.33 2.42 12.75
N ALA A 49 2.98 3.60 12.27
CA ALA A 49 3.88 4.76 12.33
C ALA A 49 4.20 5.11 13.79
N ARG A 50 3.20 5.08 14.67
CA ARG A 50 3.39 5.33 16.09
C ARG A 50 4.29 4.27 16.73
N ALA A 51 4.00 2.99 16.47
CA ALA A 51 4.82 1.90 16.96
C ALA A 51 6.26 2.00 16.44
N GLY A 52 6.41 2.39 15.18
CA GLY A 52 7.72 2.55 14.55
C GLY A 52 8.55 3.65 15.23
N GLU A 53 7.94 4.75 15.64
CA GLU A 53 8.64 5.80 16.37
C GLU A 53 9.20 5.27 17.68
N GLU A 54 8.42 4.50 18.42
CA GLU A 54 8.87 3.90 19.68
C GLU A 54 9.99 2.89 19.49
N LEU A 55 10.02 2.22 18.34
CA LEU A 55 11.07 1.26 18.01
C LEU A 55 12.27 1.90 17.31
N GLY A 56 12.25 3.20 17.10
CA GLY A 56 13.37 3.90 16.49
C GLY A 56 13.50 3.72 14.99
N LEU A 57 12.41 3.35 14.31
CA LEU A 57 12.44 3.10 12.85
C LEU A 57 12.43 4.38 12.02
N GLY A 58 12.10 5.51 12.62
CA GLY A 58 11.90 6.75 11.87
C GLY A 58 10.55 6.74 11.15
N ALA A 59 10.45 7.47 10.05
CA ALA A 59 9.21 7.56 9.30
C ALA A 59 8.83 6.21 8.68
N LEU A 60 7.58 5.81 8.87
CA LEU A 60 7.07 4.60 8.24
C LEU A 60 6.88 4.83 6.74
N ARG A 61 7.46 3.97 5.93
CA ARG A 61 7.39 4.08 4.46
C ARG A 61 6.61 2.98 3.80
N ARG A 62 6.60 1.80 4.39
CA ARG A 62 6.04 0.62 3.73
C ARG A 62 5.59 -0.40 4.75
N VAL A 63 4.47 -1.04 4.47
CA VAL A 63 3.96 -2.17 5.25
C VAL A 63 3.69 -3.31 4.28
N VAL A 64 4.17 -4.49 4.62
CA VAL A 64 3.91 -5.69 3.83
C VAL A 64 3.22 -6.69 4.74
N ALA A 65 2.06 -7.18 4.32
CA ALA A 65 1.28 -8.14 5.09
C ALA A 65 0.89 -9.31 4.23
N GLY A 66 1.19 -10.51 4.68
CA GLY A 66 0.85 -11.74 3.97
C GLY A 66 -0.16 -12.56 4.73
N GLY A 67 -1.23 -12.99 4.06
CA GLY A 67 -2.20 -13.94 4.56
C GLY A 67 -1.95 -15.31 3.93
N GLU A 68 -2.91 -16.21 4.03
CA GLU A 68 -2.76 -17.54 3.46
C GLU A 68 -2.76 -17.55 1.94
N LYS A 69 -3.61 -16.75 1.31
CA LYS A 69 -3.82 -16.77 -0.14
C LYS A 69 -3.50 -15.46 -0.83
N ARG A 70 -3.51 -14.36 -0.09
CA ARG A 70 -3.29 -13.02 -0.63
C ARG A 70 -2.56 -12.15 0.37
N GLY A 71 -2.07 -11.03 -0.08
CA GLY A 71 -1.41 -10.07 0.78
C GLY A 71 -1.66 -8.65 0.36
N PHE A 72 -1.05 -7.72 1.07
CA PHE A 72 -1.09 -6.30 0.77
C PHE A 72 0.30 -5.72 0.85
N VAL A 73 0.56 -4.76 0.00
CA VAL A 73 1.70 -3.85 0.17
C VAL A 73 1.12 -2.45 0.29
N ILE A 74 1.44 -1.78 1.38
CA ILE A 74 1.00 -0.42 1.63
C ILE A 74 2.22 0.47 1.55
N VAL A 75 2.18 1.49 0.71
CA VAL A 75 3.26 2.45 0.55
C VAL A 75 2.77 3.81 1.02
N ILE A 76 3.56 4.45 1.89
CA ILE A 76 3.23 5.74 2.48
C ILE A 76 4.24 6.76 2.01
N ARG A 77 3.76 7.84 1.39
CA ARG A 77 4.65 8.87 0.88
C ARG A 77 3.92 10.21 0.84
N SER A 78 4.49 11.21 1.50
CA SER A 78 3.97 12.58 1.48
C SER A 78 2.49 12.68 1.81
N GLY A 79 2.04 11.92 2.81
CA GLY A 79 0.64 11.91 3.24
C GLY A 79 -0.27 10.99 2.42
N ALA A 80 0.21 10.48 1.29
CA ALA A 80 -0.54 9.53 0.48
C ALA A 80 -0.30 8.10 0.98
N VAL A 81 -1.36 7.29 0.98
CA VAL A 81 -1.32 5.88 1.36
C VAL A 81 -1.83 5.07 0.17
N VAL A 82 -0.94 4.32 -0.46
CA VAL A 82 -1.29 3.47 -1.58
C VAL A 82 -1.32 2.03 -1.11
N THR A 83 -2.44 1.36 -1.33
CA THR A 83 -2.62 -0.05 -0.95
C THR A 83 -2.73 -0.88 -2.21
N ALA A 84 -1.79 -1.81 -2.41
CA ALA A 84 -1.85 -2.79 -3.49
C ALA A 84 -2.23 -4.14 -2.91
N ARG A 85 -3.35 -4.69 -3.37
CA ARG A 85 -3.75 -6.05 -3.01
C ARG A 85 -3.01 -7.01 -3.94
N VAL A 86 -2.40 -8.03 -3.37
CA VAL A 86 -1.59 -8.99 -4.12
C VAL A 86 -2.24 -10.36 -4.10
N GLU A 87 -2.44 -10.94 -5.27
CA GLU A 87 -2.96 -12.30 -5.45
C GLU A 87 -2.27 -12.91 -6.67
N PRO A 88 -1.71 -14.13 -6.57
CA PRO A 88 -1.61 -14.97 -5.39
C PRO A 88 -0.52 -14.50 -4.42
N ILE A 89 -0.53 -15.03 -3.21
CA ILE A 89 0.43 -14.65 -2.17
C ILE A 89 1.89 -14.85 -2.63
N ALA A 90 2.14 -15.82 -3.50
CA ALA A 90 3.49 -16.07 -4.01
C ALA A 90 4.08 -14.86 -4.76
N ALA A 91 3.24 -13.94 -5.25
CA ALA A 91 3.70 -12.74 -5.94
C ALA A 91 4.11 -11.60 -5.01
N LEU A 92 3.93 -11.76 -3.69
CA LEU A 92 4.08 -10.64 -2.75
C LEU A 92 5.48 -10.01 -2.80
N ALA A 93 6.53 -10.81 -2.75
CA ALA A 93 7.89 -10.27 -2.77
C ALA A 93 8.21 -9.57 -4.09
N ALA A 94 7.73 -10.10 -5.20
CA ALA A 94 7.96 -9.49 -6.51
C ALA A 94 7.21 -8.17 -6.66
N VAL A 95 5.98 -8.10 -6.13
CA VAL A 95 5.19 -6.86 -6.16
C VAL A 95 5.85 -5.80 -5.29
N GLU A 96 6.30 -6.16 -4.09
CA GLU A 96 7.00 -5.22 -3.23
C GLU A 96 8.23 -4.64 -3.94
N ARG A 97 9.00 -5.49 -4.57
CA ARG A 97 10.21 -5.07 -5.30
C ARG A 97 9.86 -4.17 -6.47
N ALA A 98 8.81 -4.51 -7.21
CA ALA A 98 8.38 -3.70 -8.35
C ALA A 98 7.89 -2.31 -7.91
N LEU A 99 7.23 -2.22 -6.77
CA LEU A 99 6.79 -0.94 -6.21
C LEU A 99 7.95 -0.03 -5.84
N GLU A 100 9.08 -0.58 -5.45
CA GLU A 100 10.28 0.22 -5.15
C GLU A 100 10.81 0.95 -6.37
N THR A 101 10.66 0.36 -7.56
CA THR A 101 11.18 0.94 -8.80
C THR A 101 10.09 1.67 -9.60
N THR A 102 8.85 1.21 -9.51
CA THR A 102 7.76 1.79 -10.28
C THR A 102 7.41 3.18 -9.77
N ALA A 103 7.42 4.15 -10.68
CA ALA A 103 7.02 5.53 -10.41
C ALA A 103 7.74 6.17 -9.20
N GLY A 104 8.92 5.69 -8.86
CA GLY A 104 9.72 6.27 -7.80
C GLY A 104 9.14 6.07 -6.41
N MET A 105 8.40 4.99 -6.18
CA MET A 105 7.82 4.69 -4.88
C MET A 105 8.84 4.17 -3.87
N GLY A 106 10.01 3.81 -4.32
CA GLY A 106 11.04 3.19 -3.49
C GLY A 106 11.94 4.22 -2.83
N GLY A 107 11.83 4.87 -2.11
CA GLY A 107 12.81 5.72 -1.53
C GLY A 107 12.37 7.08 -1.11
#